data_9b5319a42db0d5f59ade8d49e7c8eae1
#
_entry.id   9b5319a42db0d5f59ade8d49e7c8eae1
#
_cell.length_a   1.000
_cell.length_b   1.000
_cell.length_c   1.000
_cell.angle_alpha   90.00
_cell.angle_beta   90.00
_cell.angle_gamma   90.00
#
_symmetry.space_group_name_H-M   'P 1'
#
loop_
_entity.id
_entity.type
_entity.pdbx_description
1 polymer ?
#
loop_
_entity_poly.entity_id
_entity_poly.type
_entity_poly.pdbx_seq_one_letter_code
_entity_poly.pdbx_strand_id
1 'polypeptide(L)'
;MLLVMEPSHIHWMQRRLPEALPIACSLKRAVQQLPMVSGSTLDERVAALDLVSHEFQPWEEVIDPGAGEQPVFDACIDELSELINELAAILAGFAQ
;
A
#
# COMPACT_ATOMS: atom_id res chain seq x y z
N MET A 1 -2.00 0.60 -9.91
CA MET A 1 -2.09 0.30 -8.47
C MET A 1 -2.39 1.58 -7.70
N LEU A 2 -3.33 1.54 -6.79
CA LEU A 2 -3.72 2.68 -5.97
C LEU A 2 -3.32 2.40 -4.52
N LEU A 3 -2.50 3.26 -3.92
CA LEU A 3 -2.01 3.06 -2.56
C LEU A 3 -2.93 3.69 -1.53
N VAL A 4 -3.19 2.96 -0.46
CA VAL A 4 -3.98 3.43 0.68
C VAL A 4 -3.18 3.28 1.97
N MET A 5 -3.48 4.10 2.96
CA MET A 5 -2.71 4.16 4.21
C MET A 5 -3.51 3.72 5.44
N GLU A 6 -4.83 3.75 5.35
CA GLU A 6 -5.70 3.46 6.49
C GLU A 6 -7.04 2.85 6.05
N PRO A 7 -7.76 2.14 6.95
CA PRO A 7 -9.02 1.48 6.60
C PRO A 7 -10.10 2.41 6.06
N SER A 8 -10.12 3.67 6.48
CA SER A 8 -11.12 4.64 6.02
C SER A 8 -11.04 4.88 4.51
N HIS A 9 -9.85 4.80 3.92
CA HIS A 9 -9.67 4.91 2.47
C HIS A 9 -10.40 3.80 1.73
N ILE A 10 -10.30 2.57 2.23
CA ILE A 10 -11.00 1.41 1.64
C ILE A 10 -12.51 1.57 1.78
N HIS A 11 -12.99 1.99 2.96
CA HIS A 11 -14.42 2.20 3.20
C HIS A 11 -14.99 3.29 2.29
N TRP A 12 -14.23 4.37 2.09
CA TRP A 12 -14.63 5.44 1.16
C TRP A 12 -14.74 4.91 -0.26
N MET A 13 -13.76 4.11 -0.71
CA MET A 13 -13.73 3.56 -2.06
C MET A 13 -14.88 2.57 -2.29
N GLN A 14 -15.24 1.77 -1.29
CA GLN A 14 -16.39 0.86 -1.39
C GLN A 14 -17.68 1.59 -1.69
N ARG A 15 -17.84 2.80 -1.17
CA ARG A 15 -19.04 3.62 -1.35
C ARG A 15 -18.99 4.48 -2.60
N ARG A 16 -17.82 5.00 -2.96
CA ARG A 16 -17.67 6.04 -3.98
C ARG A 16 -16.98 5.57 -5.25
N LEU A 17 -16.11 4.58 -5.15
CA LEU A 17 -15.28 4.16 -6.27
C LEU A 17 -14.97 2.65 -6.20
N PRO A 18 -16.02 1.80 -6.16
CA PRO A 18 -15.80 0.37 -5.99
C PRO A 18 -14.97 -0.27 -7.10
N GLU A 19 -14.97 0.30 -8.30
CA GLU A 19 -14.18 -0.20 -9.42
C GLU A 19 -12.67 -0.09 -9.20
N ALA A 20 -12.22 0.74 -8.26
CA ALA A 20 -10.82 0.86 -7.91
C ALA A 20 -10.35 -0.18 -6.88
N LEU A 21 -11.25 -0.91 -6.22
CA LEU A 21 -10.88 -1.89 -5.21
C LEU A 21 -9.90 -2.97 -5.70
N PRO A 22 -10.02 -3.49 -6.92
CA PRO A 22 -9.08 -4.51 -7.40
C PRO A 22 -7.63 -4.04 -7.49
N ILE A 23 -7.39 -2.73 -7.56
CA ILE A 23 -6.05 -2.15 -7.66
C ILE A 23 -5.65 -1.35 -6.41
N ALA A 24 -6.51 -1.33 -5.39
CA ALA A 24 -6.25 -0.62 -4.14
C ALA A 24 -5.45 -1.51 -3.18
N CYS A 25 -4.29 -1.04 -2.76
CA CYS A 25 -3.38 -1.79 -1.91
C CYS A 25 -2.76 -0.87 -0.88
N SER A 26 -2.60 -1.34 0.36
CA SER A 26 -1.84 -0.58 1.34
C SER A 26 -0.37 -0.52 0.93
N LEU A 27 0.32 0.56 1.30
CA LEU A 27 1.75 0.70 1.04
C LEU A 27 2.55 -0.44 1.66
N LYS A 28 2.24 -0.83 2.90
CA LYS A 28 2.93 -1.91 3.59
C LYS A 28 2.71 -3.26 2.92
N ARG A 29 1.48 -3.55 2.47
CA ARG A 29 1.19 -4.79 1.76
C ARG A 29 1.91 -4.83 0.41
N ALA A 30 1.95 -3.71 -0.32
CA ALA A 30 2.65 -3.63 -1.60
C ALA A 30 4.13 -3.96 -1.44
N VAL A 31 4.80 -3.34 -0.48
CA VAL A 31 6.22 -3.58 -0.21
C VAL A 31 6.48 -5.03 0.18
N GLN A 32 5.63 -5.62 1.01
CA GLN A 32 5.82 -6.97 1.51
C GLN A 32 5.48 -8.05 0.49
N GLN A 33 4.40 -7.88 -0.27
CA GLN A 33 3.81 -8.96 -1.07
C GLN A 33 4.09 -8.88 -2.57
N LEU A 34 4.28 -7.70 -3.14
CA LEU A 34 4.57 -7.60 -4.58
C LEU A 34 5.77 -8.44 -5.01
N PRO A 35 6.88 -8.49 -4.25
CA PRO A 35 8.01 -9.32 -4.63
C PRO A 35 7.73 -10.83 -4.52
N MET A 36 6.72 -11.22 -3.75
CA MET A 36 6.44 -12.62 -3.44
C MET A 36 5.47 -13.27 -4.40
N VAL A 37 4.66 -12.50 -5.12
CA VAL A 37 3.68 -13.04 -6.08
C VAL A 37 4.30 -13.21 -7.45
N SER A 38 3.68 -14.07 -8.26
CA SER A 38 4.14 -14.34 -9.63
C SER A 38 3.58 -13.34 -10.62
N GLY A 39 4.37 -13.01 -11.62
CA GLY A 39 3.96 -12.14 -12.71
C GLY A 39 5.15 -11.42 -13.34
N SER A 40 5.09 -11.20 -14.65
CA SER A 40 6.12 -10.50 -15.40
C SER A 40 5.92 -8.99 -15.39
N THR A 41 4.68 -8.56 -15.20
CA THR A 41 4.32 -7.14 -15.16
C THR A 41 3.75 -6.76 -13.80
N LEU A 42 3.73 -5.46 -13.51
CA LEU A 42 3.11 -4.95 -12.29
C LEU A 42 1.61 -5.30 -12.24
N ASP A 43 0.90 -5.16 -13.35
CA ASP A 43 -0.53 -5.47 -13.42
C ASP A 43 -0.80 -6.94 -13.09
N GLU A 44 0.02 -7.85 -13.59
CA GLU A 44 -0.09 -9.28 -13.27
C GLU A 44 0.11 -9.55 -11.79
N ARG A 45 1.09 -8.91 -11.17
CA ARG A 45 1.36 -9.07 -9.73
C ARG A 45 0.27 -8.46 -8.87
N VAL A 46 -0.25 -7.30 -9.23
CA VAL A 46 -1.38 -6.69 -8.51
C VAL A 46 -2.60 -7.61 -8.59
N ALA A 47 -2.88 -8.19 -9.76
CA ALA A 47 -3.97 -9.16 -9.90
C ALA A 47 -3.77 -10.40 -9.02
N ALA A 48 -2.53 -10.87 -8.91
CA ALA A 48 -2.19 -12.03 -8.08
C ALA A 48 -2.36 -11.79 -6.58
N LEU A 49 -2.36 -10.53 -6.14
CA LEU A 49 -2.61 -10.18 -4.74
C LEU A 49 -4.06 -10.42 -4.31
N ASP A 50 -5.01 -10.47 -5.26
CA ASP A 50 -6.43 -10.69 -5.00
C ASP A 50 -6.99 -9.71 -3.93
N LEU A 51 -6.76 -8.43 -4.16
CA LEU A 51 -7.01 -7.38 -3.15
C LEU A 51 -8.48 -7.28 -2.74
N VAL A 52 -9.41 -7.63 -3.62
CA VAL A 52 -10.85 -7.57 -3.32
C VAL A 52 -11.24 -8.57 -2.23
N SER A 53 -10.53 -9.70 -2.15
CA SER A 53 -10.79 -10.77 -1.18
C SER A 53 -10.17 -10.53 0.20
N HIS A 54 -9.32 -9.51 0.33
CA HIS A 54 -8.60 -9.25 1.58
C HIS A 54 -9.16 -8.04 2.31
N GLU A 55 -9.32 -8.17 3.62
CA GLU A 55 -9.62 -7.04 4.50
C GLU A 55 -8.34 -6.30 4.86
N PHE A 56 -8.47 -4.99 5.09
CA PHE A 56 -7.37 -4.17 5.58
C PHE A 56 -7.01 -4.61 7.00
N GLN A 57 -5.78 -5.06 7.20
CA GLN A 57 -5.29 -5.57 8.47
C GLN A 57 -4.64 -4.46 9.32
N PRO A 58 -4.64 -4.58 10.66
CA PRO A 58 -4.02 -3.55 11.51
C PRO A 58 -2.56 -3.24 11.18
N TRP A 59 -1.77 -4.23 10.75
CA TRP A 59 -0.37 -4.02 10.40
C TRP A 59 -0.17 -3.19 9.12
N GLU A 60 -1.21 -3.05 8.30
CA GLU A 60 -1.14 -2.29 7.05
C GLU A 60 -1.29 -0.78 7.27
N GLU A 61 -1.74 -0.37 8.43
CA GLU A 61 -1.97 1.04 8.72
C GLU A 61 -0.65 1.79 8.90
N VAL A 62 -0.53 2.95 8.24
CA VAL A 62 0.53 3.91 8.50
C VAL A 62 -0.07 4.99 9.40
N ILE A 63 0.53 5.17 10.58
CA ILE A 63 0.01 6.08 11.59
C ILE A 63 0.10 7.52 11.08
N ASP A 64 -1.02 8.27 11.20
CA ASP A 64 -1.06 9.69 10.89
C ASP A 64 -0.38 10.48 12.01
N PRO A 65 0.69 11.22 11.73
CA PRO A 65 1.41 12.00 12.74
C PRO A 65 0.73 13.32 13.11
N GLY A 66 -0.40 13.65 12.51
CA GLY A 66 -1.03 14.97 12.60
C GLY A 66 -1.39 15.44 14.00
N ALA A 67 -1.59 14.51 14.95
CA ALA A 67 -1.91 14.82 16.35
C ALA A 67 -0.79 14.42 17.32
N GLY A 68 0.37 13.98 16.82
CA GLY A 68 1.47 13.49 17.63
C GLY A 68 2.49 14.56 17.98
N GLU A 69 3.34 14.24 18.97
CA GLU A 69 4.51 15.05 19.30
C GLU A 69 5.59 14.88 18.25
N GLN A 70 6.60 15.75 18.22
CA GLN A 70 7.66 15.76 17.23
C GLN A 70 8.37 14.39 17.07
N PRO A 71 8.72 13.64 18.13
CA PRO A 71 9.35 12.34 17.96
C PRO A 71 8.46 11.33 17.25
N VAL A 72 7.15 11.37 17.47
CA VAL A 72 6.18 10.51 16.77
C VAL A 72 6.11 10.90 15.29
N PHE A 73 6.08 12.19 15.01
CA PHE A 73 6.08 12.73 13.65
C PHE A 73 7.33 12.27 12.89
N ASP A 74 8.52 12.43 13.51
CA ASP A 74 9.78 12.03 12.88
C ASP A 74 9.82 10.52 12.59
N ALA A 75 9.35 9.69 13.52
CA ALA A 75 9.29 8.24 13.33
C ALA A 75 8.37 7.86 12.17
N CYS A 76 7.23 8.53 12.02
CA CYS A 76 6.31 8.30 10.90
C CYS A 76 6.93 8.71 9.56
N ILE A 77 7.64 9.84 9.51
CA ILE A 77 8.35 10.28 8.31
C ILE A 77 9.43 9.26 7.92
N ASP A 78 10.21 8.76 8.88
CA ASP A 78 11.23 7.76 8.63
C ASP A 78 10.64 6.46 8.08
N GLU A 79 9.56 5.98 8.69
CA GLU A 79 8.85 4.78 8.22
C GLU A 79 8.33 4.95 6.80
N LEU A 80 7.67 6.07 6.50
CA LEU A 80 7.17 6.36 5.16
C LEU A 80 8.30 6.42 4.15
N SER A 81 9.41 7.07 4.50
CA SER A 81 10.57 7.20 3.61
C SER A 81 11.16 5.83 3.25
N GLU A 82 11.30 4.95 4.24
CA GLU A 82 11.79 3.59 4.01
C GLU A 82 10.84 2.79 3.11
N LEU A 83 9.54 2.84 3.39
CA LEU A 83 8.54 2.12 2.60
C LEU A 83 8.48 2.62 1.16
N ILE A 84 8.53 3.93 0.95
CA ILE A 84 8.51 4.53 -0.38
C ILE A 84 9.77 4.14 -1.15
N ASN A 85 10.94 4.16 -0.51
CA ASN A 85 12.19 3.75 -1.15
C ASN A 85 12.17 2.27 -1.54
N GLU A 86 11.66 1.40 -0.68
CA GLU A 86 11.51 -0.02 -0.99
C GLU A 86 10.54 -0.24 -2.16
N LEU A 87 9.40 0.44 -2.14
CA LEU A 87 8.43 0.34 -3.22
C LEU A 87 9.00 0.86 -4.55
N ALA A 88 9.73 1.98 -4.52
CA ALA A 88 10.36 2.52 -5.71
C ALA A 88 11.35 1.52 -6.33
N ALA A 89 12.13 0.81 -5.50
CA ALA A 89 13.03 -0.22 -5.98
C ALA A 89 12.29 -1.40 -6.62
N ILE A 90 11.16 -1.82 -6.03
CA ILE A 90 10.31 -2.87 -6.58
C ILE A 90 9.75 -2.45 -7.93
N LEU A 91 9.18 -1.25 -8.02
CA LEU A 91 8.57 -0.73 -9.25
C LEU A 91 9.61 -0.53 -10.36
N ALA A 92 10.83 -0.13 -10.02
CA ALA A 92 11.91 0.03 -11.00
C ALA A 92 12.22 -1.27 -11.73
N GLY A 93 12.03 -2.42 -11.07
CA GLY A 93 12.20 -3.73 -11.70
C GLY A 93 11.21 -4.01 -12.84
N PHE A 94 10.09 -3.31 -12.89
CA PHE A 94 9.09 -3.47 -13.95
C PHE A 94 9.25 -2.47 -15.10
N ALA A 95 10.13 -1.50 -14.95
CA ALA A 95 10.37 -0.48 -15.96
C ALA A 95 11.40 -0.92 -17.03
N GLN A 96 12.00 -2.09 -16.86
CA GLN A 96 13.04 -2.62 -17.74
C GLN A 96 12.47 -3.58 -18.79
#